data_faa8df158e523f749e6b6fa96b529a39
#
_entry.id   faa8df158e523f749e6b6fa96b529a39
#
_cell.length_a   1.000
_cell.length_b   1.000
_cell.length_c   1.000
_cell.angle_alpha   90.00
_cell.angle_beta   90.00
_cell.angle_gamma   90.00
#
_symmetry.space_group_name_H-M   'P 1'
#
loop_
_entity.id
_entity.type
_entity.pdbx_description
1 polymer ?
#
loop_
_entity_poly.entity_id
_entity_poly.type
_entity_poly.pdbx_seq_one_letter_code
_entity_poly.pdbx_strand_id
1 'polypeptide(L)'
;MFINTRQLETGSGVETTVCIIGGGVAGITLALEMAKLGIDTCIFESGGLEPDDATRDLYRGEDVGLPYIFSDGCRSRFFGGSSNCWGGWCRPLDPWDFEKRDWIPNSGWPFGLDELTPYYNRAHKLLKLGPQNFDPAFWESSIGRSDVKRIPFLSGKVRDTISQFSPPVRFGKLYRKELAQSQRIRIFLHANVSNILTDRPASKVTKVQVLTLNGRSISVSAKLFVLATGGIENARLLLASNSVQPAGLGNGNDLVGRYFMDHPRLQSGSIRFNKKWSRNKLYDIKYHYMNSAVAAFGTHIASQLSLTPEVLKEERLLNSRVWFSSIFPGEGSQGAQALFRCKQAL
;
A
#
# COMPACT_ATOMS: atom_id res chain seq x y z
N MET A 1 -5.23 20.28 12.03
CA MET A 1 -4.21 20.68 13.07
C MET A 1 -3.39 19.47 13.46
N PHE A 2 -2.05 19.61 13.62
CA PHE A 2 -1.16 18.57 14.15
C PHE A 2 -0.89 18.77 15.64
N ILE A 3 -0.97 17.71 16.43
CA ILE A 3 -0.82 17.70 17.89
C ILE A 3 0.26 16.69 18.26
N ASN A 4 1.25 17.10 19.05
CA ASN A 4 2.26 16.19 19.60
C ASN A 4 1.71 15.57 20.91
N THR A 5 1.31 14.31 20.86
CA THR A 5 0.72 13.61 22.00
C THR A 5 1.64 13.51 23.21
N ARG A 6 2.96 13.57 23.03
CA ARG A 6 3.95 13.57 24.13
C ARG A 6 3.87 14.80 25.03
N GLN A 7 3.19 15.86 24.59
CA GLN A 7 3.00 17.12 25.34
C GLN A 7 1.66 17.20 26.06
N LEU A 8 0.77 16.22 25.82
CA LEU A 8 -0.52 16.19 26.51
C LEU A 8 -0.38 15.68 27.95
N GLU A 9 -1.29 16.11 28.81
CA GLU A 9 -1.35 15.60 30.17
C GLU A 9 -1.82 14.15 30.20
N THR A 10 -1.20 13.34 31.06
CA THR A 10 -1.63 11.96 31.29
C THR A 10 -3.04 11.93 31.86
N GLY A 11 -3.88 11.04 31.34
CA GLY A 11 -5.30 10.95 31.72
C GLY A 11 -6.23 11.82 30.87
N SER A 12 -5.71 12.68 29.99
CA SER A 12 -6.54 13.48 29.09
C SER A 12 -7.46 12.62 28.24
N GLY A 13 -8.68 13.11 28.03
CA GLY A 13 -9.67 12.52 27.13
C GLY A 13 -9.72 13.27 25.79
N VAL A 14 -9.88 12.54 24.71
CA VAL A 14 -10.18 13.08 23.36
C VAL A 14 -11.52 12.55 22.89
N GLU A 15 -12.38 13.44 22.45
CA GLU A 15 -13.66 13.07 21.84
C GLU A 15 -13.70 13.46 20.36
N THR A 16 -14.30 12.62 19.54
CA THR A 16 -14.46 12.83 18.10
C THR A 16 -15.63 12.02 17.55
N THR A 17 -16.09 12.36 16.35
CA THR A 17 -17.08 11.51 15.65
C THR A 17 -16.42 10.28 15.06
N VAL A 18 -15.26 10.43 14.39
CA VAL A 18 -14.52 9.33 13.78
C VAL A 18 -13.09 9.31 14.31
N CYS A 19 -12.69 8.19 14.88
CA CYS A 19 -11.33 7.91 15.33
C CYS A 19 -10.66 6.98 14.30
N ILE A 20 -9.65 7.50 13.60
CA ILE A 20 -8.84 6.74 12.64
C ILE A 20 -7.52 6.39 13.30
N ILE A 21 -7.20 5.10 13.35
CA ILE A 21 -5.98 4.57 13.92
C ILE A 21 -5.02 4.27 12.77
N GLY A 22 -3.97 5.07 12.62
CA GLY A 22 -2.96 5.02 11.56
C GLY A 22 -3.06 6.18 10.57
N GLY A 23 -1.98 6.94 10.43
CA GLY A 23 -1.81 8.06 9.50
C GLY A 23 -1.19 7.67 8.16
N GLY A 24 -1.47 6.48 7.67
CA GLY A 24 -1.05 5.98 6.35
C GLY A 24 -1.98 6.43 5.22
N VAL A 25 -1.81 5.83 4.03
CA VAL A 25 -2.60 6.14 2.82
C VAL A 25 -4.10 6.04 3.08
N ALA A 26 -4.54 4.94 3.70
CA ALA A 26 -5.95 4.70 4.00
C ALA A 26 -6.51 5.72 5.00
N GLY A 27 -5.79 5.95 6.11
CA GLY A 27 -6.24 6.89 7.14
C GLY A 27 -6.30 8.33 6.67
N ILE A 28 -5.29 8.79 5.92
CA ILE A 28 -5.27 10.14 5.33
C ILE A 28 -6.41 10.30 4.31
N THR A 29 -6.58 9.32 3.42
CA THR A 29 -7.65 9.35 2.41
C THR A 29 -9.02 9.45 3.07
N LEU A 30 -9.27 8.60 4.07
CA LEU A 30 -10.55 8.60 4.79
C LEU A 30 -10.80 9.92 5.53
N ALA A 31 -9.78 10.46 6.20
CA ALA A 31 -9.93 11.74 6.89
C ALA A 31 -10.27 12.90 5.94
N LEU A 32 -9.64 12.94 4.76
CA LEU A 32 -9.96 13.93 3.74
C LEU A 32 -11.40 13.80 3.24
N GLU A 33 -11.89 12.58 3.05
CA GLU A 33 -13.26 12.33 2.63
C GLU A 33 -14.27 12.69 3.76
N MET A 34 -13.98 12.35 5.01
CA MET A 34 -14.80 12.73 6.16
C MET A 34 -14.89 14.24 6.32
N ALA A 35 -13.77 14.96 6.12
CA ALA A 35 -13.75 16.41 6.19
C ALA A 35 -14.66 17.08 5.14
N LYS A 36 -14.73 16.55 3.91
CA LYS A 36 -15.64 17.02 2.86
C LYS A 36 -17.11 16.87 3.25
N LEU A 37 -17.41 15.89 4.08
CA LEU A 37 -18.75 15.64 4.63
C LEU A 37 -19.03 16.43 5.92
N GLY A 38 -18.09 17.28 6.37
CA GLY A 38 -18.20 18.06 7.59
C GLY A 38 -18.06 17.24 8.87
N ILE A 39 -17.55 16.01 8.80
CA ILE A 39 -17.45 15.09 9.94
C ILE A 39 -16.16 15.35 10.72
N ASP A 40 -16.29 15.54 12.04
CA ASP A 40 -15.14 15.70 12.96
C ASP A 40 -14.37 14.39 13.07
N THR A 41 -13.07 14.44 12.79
CA THR A 41 -12.23 13.26 12.63
C THR A 41 -10.88 13.45 13.33
N CYS A 42 -10.44 12.44 14.08
CA CYS A 42 -9.10 12.38 14.63
C CYS A 42 -8.31 11.25 13.99
N ILE A 43 -7.05 11.52 13.62
CA ILE A 43 -6.07 10.50 13.22
C ILE A 43 -5.08 10.32 14.37
N PHE A 44 -4.81 9.08 14.76
CA PHE A 44 -3.77 8.71 15.72
C PHE A 44 -2.66 7.97 15.00
N GLU A 45 -1.51 8.65 14.85
CA GLU A 45 -0.32 8.12 14.18
C GLU A 45 0.77 7.83 15.22
N SER A 46 1.30 6.62 15.16
CA SER A 46 2.34 6.13 16.06
C SER A 46 3.64 6.95 15.99
N GLY A 47 4.04 7.34 14.79
CA GLY A 47 5.25 8.11 14.56
C GLY A 47 5.03 9.62 14.50
N GLY A 48 6.14 10.32 14.20
CA GLY A 48 6.14 11.75 13.94
C GLY A 48 5.92 12.09 12.48
N LEU A 49 6.31 13.30 12.08
CA LEU A 49 6.31 13.74 10.68
C LEU A 49 7.52 13.19 9.90
N GLU A 50 8.57 12.81 10.60
CA GLU A 50 9.80 12.23 10.06
C GLU A 50 10.07 10.89 10.77
N PRO A 51 10.86 9.97 10.17
CA PRO A 51 11.18 8.70 10.78
C PRO A 51 12.08 8.89 12.01
N ASP A 52 11.89 8.04 13.03
CA ASP A 52 12.76 7.93 14.18
C ASP A 52 12.95 6.46 14.57
N ASP A 53 14.12 6.13 15.14
CA ASP A 53 14.52 4.76 15.44
C ASP A 53 13.65 4.13 16.55
N ALA A 54 13.30 4.88 17.59
CA ALA A 54 12.52 4.36 18.71
C ALA A 54 11.11 3.95 18.26
N THR A 55 10.49 4.74 17.39
CA THR A 55 9.18 4.38 16.80
C THR A 55 9.31 3.21 15.84
N ARG A 56 10.39 3.15 15.06
CA ARG A 56 10.66 2.05 14.12
C ARG A 56 10.87 0.73 14.85
N ASP A 57 11.52 0.75 15.99
CA ASP A 57 11.76 -0.43 16.81
C ASP A 57 10.48 -1.12 17.29
N LEU A 58 9.34 -0.44 17.32
CA LEU A 58 8.05 -1.06 17.59
C LEU A 58 7.61 -2.07 16.50
N TYR A 59 8.32 -2.13 15.37
CA TYR A 59 8.09 -3.15 14.34
C TYR A 59 8.90 -4.43 14.55
N ARG A 60 9.80 -4.49 15.53
CA ARG A 60 10.57 -5.69 15.81
C ARG A 60 9.67 -6.87 16.16
N GLY A 61 9.98 -8.01 15.59
CA GLY A 61 9.29 -9.27 15.80
C GLY A 61 10.16 -10.44 15.39
N GLU A 62 9.70 -11.64 15.66
CA GLU A 62 10.37 -12.88 15.29
C GLU A 62 9.56 -13.62 14.23
N ASP A 63 10.27 -14.20 13.25
CA ASP A 63 9.68 -15.13 12.30
C ASP A 63 9.66 -16.53 12.91
N VAL A 64 8.48 -17.06 13.18
CA VAL A 64 8.32 -18.40 13.77
C VAL A 64 8.09 -19.49 12.72
N GLY A 65 7.85 -19.10 11.48
CA GLY A 65 7.55 -19.98 10.35
C GLY A 65 8.50 -19.81 9.19
N LEU A 66 7.95 -19.64 7.99
CA LEU A 66 8.75 -19.31 6.82
C LEU A 66 9.38 -17.92 7.00
N PRO A 67 10.66 -17.77 6.65
CA PRO A 67 11.35 -16.49 6.80
C PRO A 67 10.61 -15.36 6.07
N TYR A 68 10.29 -14.28 6.79
CA TYR A 68 9.71 -13.07 6.24
C TYR A 68 10.57 -11.87 6.62
N ILE A 69 10.96 -11.09 5.64
CA ILE A 69 11.80 -9.91 5.89
C ILE A 69 10.93 -8.77 6.40
N PHE A 70 10.89 -8.58 7.70
CA PHE A 70 10.33 -7.38 8.32
C PHE A 70 11.30 -6.21 8.14
N SER A 71 11.33 -5.66 6.94
CA SER A 71 12.19 -4.52 6.67
C SER A 71 11.41 -3.20 6.62
N ASP A 72 12.09 -2.13 6.96
CA ASP A 72 11.62 -0.76 6.76
C ASP A 72 11.38 -0.43 5.27
N GLY A 73 11.84 -1.29 4.37
CA GLY A 73 11.59 -1.19 2.94
C GLY A 73 10.16 -1.46 2.52
N CYS A 74 9.36 -2.15 3.36
CA CYS A 74 7.96 -2.46 3.06
C CYS A 74 6.96 -1.75 3.98
N ARG A 75 7.40 -1.25 5.15
CA ARG A 75 6.54 -0.57 6.13
C ARG A 75 7.24 0.66 6.70
N SER A 76 6.51 1.75 6.86
CA SER A 76 7.02 2.97 7.50
C SER A 76 6.10 3.39 8.63
N ARG A 77 6.67 3.56 9.84
CA ARG A 77 5.93 3.92 11.04
C ARG A 77 6.11 5.40 11.38
N PHE A 78 5.70 6.25 10.44
CA PHE A 78 5.59 7.69 10.60
C PHE A 78 4.55 8.23 9.62
N PHE A 79 4.14 9.48 9.77
CA PHE A 79 3.02 10.06 9.04
C PHE A 79 3.17 9.94 7.52
N GLY A 80 2.16 9.36 6.88
CA GLY A 80 2.17 8.92 5.48
C GLY A 80 2.28 7.41 5.31
N GLY A 81 2.69 6.67 6.37
CA GLY A 81 2.77 5.21 6.36
C GLY A 81 3.60 4.67 5.21
N SER A 82 3.24 3.52 4.67
CA SER A 82 3.99 2.85 3.59
C SER A 82 4.07 3.62 2.28
N SER A 83 3.32 4.73 2.11
CA SER A 83 3.56 5.64 0.97
C SER A 83 4.96 6.28 1.03
N ASN A 84 5.63 6.26 2.17
CA ASN A 84 6.99 6.78 2.32
C ASN A 84 8.06 5.86 1.72
N CYS A 85 7.75 4.57 1.51
CA CYS A 85 8.69 3.57 0.98
C CYS A 85 8.18 2.80 -0.26
N TRP A 86 6.96 3.06 -0.75
CA TRP A 86 6.39 2.32 -1.88
C TRP A 86 7.00 2.72 -3.22
N GLY A 87 6.93 1.82 -4.22
CA GLY A 87 7.33 2.08 -5.59
C GLY A 87 6.28 2.80 -6.45
N GLY A 88 5.09 3.06 -5.91
CA GLY A 88 4.02 3.79 -6.61
C GLY A 88 3.30 3.00 -7.71
N TRP A 89 3.47 1.67 -7.77
CA TRP A 89 2.78 0.84 -8.75
C TRP A 89 1.30 0.75 -8.45
N CYS A 90 0.48 1.15 -9.40
CA CYS A 90 -0.95 1.22 -9.25
C CYS A 90 -1.65 0.51 -10.41
N ARG A 91 -2.60 -0.35 -10.05
CA ARG A 91 -3.48 -1.05 -10.95
C ARG A 91 -4.75 -1.44 -10.19
N PRO A 92 -5.95 -1.36 -10.80
CA PRO A 92 -7.16 -1.94 -10.20
C PRO A 92 -7.06 -3.47 -10.16
N LEU A 93 -7.86 -4.08 -9.33
CA LEU A 93 -8.12 -5.52 -9.40
C LEU A 93 -8.76 -5.87 -10.75
N ASP A 94 -8.49 -7.06 -11.24
CA ASP A 94 -9.13 -7.59 -12.44
C ASP A 94 -10.50 -8.19 -12.09
N PRO A 95 -11.47 -8.29 -13.02
CA PRO A 95 -12.82 -8.81 -12.71
C PRO A 95 -12.81 -10.19 -12.04
N TRP A 96 -11.96 -11.08 -12.48
CA TRP A 96 -11.84 -12.44 -11.90
C TRP A 96 -11.22 -12.48 -10.48
N ASP A 97 -10.65 -11.39 -9.98
CA ASP A 97 -10.18 -11.30 -8.59
C ASP A 97 -11.37 -11.26 -7.61
N PHE A 98 -12.56 -10.89 -8.09
CA PHE A 98 -13.79 -10.86 -7.31
C PHE A 98 -14.54 -12.20 -7.34
N GLU A 99 -14.19 -13.10 -8.28
CA GLU A 99 -14.86 -14.37 -8.45
C GLU A 99 -14.46 -15.38 -7.35
N LYS A 100 -15.42 -16.21 -6.94
CA LYS A 100 -15.13 -17.36 -6.11
C LYS A 100 -14.43 -18.42 -6.96
N ARG A 101 -13.23 -18.83 -6.56
CA ARG A 101 -12.42 -19.86 -7.21
C ARG A 101 -12.30 -21.04 -6.25
N ASP A 102 -12.82 -22.19 -6.65
CA ASP A 102 -12.92 -23.40 -5.80
C ASP A 102 -11.55 -23.97 -5.37
N TRP A 103 -10.49 -23.65 -6.10
CA TRP A 103 -9.11 -24.03 -5.77
C TRP A 103 -8.37 -23.00 -4.89
N ILE A 104 -8.99 -21.89 -4.55
CA ILE A 104 -8.40 -20.86 -3.67
C ILE A 104 -9.31 -20.71 -2.45
N PRO A 105 -8.86 -21.18 -1.27
CA PRO A 105 -9.64 -21.05 -0.04
C PRO A 105 -10.00 -19.59 0.23
N ASN A 106 -11.23 -19.35 0.67
CA ASN A 106 -11.74 -18.02 1.03
C ASN A 106 -11.68 -16.97 -0.09
N SER A 107 -11.62 -17.40 -1.36
CA SER A 107 -11.69 -16.50 -2.51
C SER A 107 -13.11 -15.97 -2.74
N GLY A 108 -13.18 -14.90 -3.53
CA GLY A 108 -14.43 -14.23 -3.87
C GLY A 108 -14.76 -13.07 -2.94
N TRP A 109 -15.33 -12.04 -3.51
CA TRP A 109 -15.83 -10.87 -2.81
C TRP A 109 -17.36 -10.84 -2.90
N PRO A 110 -18.09 -10.26 -1.92
CA PRO A 110 -19.55 -10.16 -1.99
C PRO A 110 -20.05 -9.11 -3.00
N PHE A 111 -19.15 -8.50 -3.77
CA PHE A 111 -19.42 -7.49 -4.81
C PHE A 111 -18.42 -7.63 -5.96
N GLY A 112 -18.70 -6.98 -7.08
CA GLY A 112 -17.86 -6.97 -8.27
C GLY A 112 -17.05 -5.70 -8.48
N LEU A 113 -16.28 -5.67 -9.57
CA LEU A 113 -15.46 -4.51 -9.96
C LEU A 113 -16.29 -3.24 -10.15
N ASP A 114 -17.51 -3.36 -10.65
CA ASP A 114 -18.41 -2.22 -10.96
C ASP A 114 -18.68 -1.38 -9.71
N GLU A 115 -18.84 -2.00 -8.54
CA GLU A 115 -19.03 -1.29 -7.29
C GLU A 115 -17.79 -0.46 -6.90
N LEU A 116 -16.59 -0.91 -7.24
CA LEU A 116 -15.34 -0.20 -6.93
C LEU A 116 -14.95 0.85 -7.96
N THR A 117 -15.49 0.79 -9.17
CA THR A 117 -15.11 1.70 -10.27
C THR A 117 -15.24 3.19 -9.92
N PRO A 118 -16.30 3.69 -9.28
CA PRO A 118 -16.39 5.08 -8.84
C PRO A 118 -15.30 5.48 -7.85
N TYR A 119 -14.89 4.55 -6.98
CA TYR A 119 -13.85 4.77 -5.98
C TYR A 119 -12.45 4.74 -6.61
N TYR A 120 -12.21 3.87 -7.60
CA TYR A 120 -10.97 3.90 -8.38
C TYR A 120 -10.79 5.23 -9.11
N ASN A 121 -11.84 5.81 -9.67
CA ASN A 121 -11.81 7.15 -10.27
C ASN A 121 -11.35 8.23 -9.29
N ARG A 122 -11.80 8.15 -8.05
CA ARG A 122 -11.39 9.06 -6.97
C ARG A 122 -9.95 8.80 -6.53
N ALA A 123 -9.57 7.54 -6.39
CA ALA A 123 -8.22 7.13 -6.04
C ALA A 123 -7.18 7.59 -7.08
N HIS A 124 -7.49 7.52 -8.38
CA HIS A 124 -6.63 8.02 -9.46
C HIS A 124 -6.23 9.48 -9.26
N LYS A 125 -7.18 10.33 -8.85
CA LYS A 125 -6.90 11.75 -8.57
C LYS A 125 -5.97 11.93 -7.37
N LEU A 126 -6.20 11.18 -6.30
CA LEU A 126 -5.37 11.22 -5.10
C LEU A 126 -3.94 10.72 -5.36
N LEU A 127 -3.81 9.70 -6.18
CA LEU A 127 -2.54 9.08 -6.55
C LEU A 127 -1.81 9.83 -7.67
N LYS A 128 -2.41 10.88 -8.24
CA LYS A 128 -1.85 11.64 -9.37
C LYS A 128 -1.53 10.74 -10.56
N LEU A 129 -2.38 9.75 -10.83
CA LEU A 129 -2.28 8.88 -12.00
C LEU A 129 -2.83 9.57 -13.25
N GLY A 130 -2.51 9.00 -14.42
CA GLY A 130 -3.05 9.40 -15.71
C GLY A 130 -4.49 8.94 -15.92
N PRO A 131 -4.93 8.81 -17.18
CA PRO A 131 -6.28 8.33 -17.50
C PRO A 131 -6.55 6.98 -16.83
N GLN A 132 -7.80 6.76 -16.39
CA GLN A 132 -8.21 5.46 -15.88
C GLN A 132 -8.40 4.46 -17.04
N ASN A 133 -7.30 4.16 -17.68
CA ASN A 133 -7.22 3.19 -18.74
C ASN A 133 -6.01 2.28 -18.50
N PHE A 134 -6.23 0.97 -18.53
CA PHE A 134 -5.21 -0.06 -18.32
C PHE A 134 -5.12 -1.00 -19.54
N ASP A 135 -5.72 -0.61 -20.67
CA ASP A 135 -5.57 -1.32 -21.93
C ASP A 135 -4.17 -1.07 -22.52
N PRO A 136 -3.37 -2.12 -22.73
CA PRO A 136 -2.04 -1.99 -23.32
C PRO A 136 -2.03 -1.38 -24.72
N ALA A 137 -3.09 -1.60 -25.53
CA ALA A 137 -3.20 -1.03 -26.87
C ALA A 137 -3.42 0.49 -26.84
N PHE A 138 -4.21 0.97 -25.90
CA PHE A 138 -4.38 2.40 -25.66
C PHE A 138 -3.03 3.09 -25.37
N TRP A 139 -2.23 2.51 -24.48
CA TRP A 139 -0.95 3.09 -24.09
C TRP A 139 0.09 3.03 -25.19
N GLU A 140 0.20 1.92 -25.92
CA GLU A 140 1.07 1.80 -27.08
C GLU A 140 0.76 2.89 -28.14
N SER A 141 -0.52 3.05 -28.45
CA SER A 141 -1.00 4.06 -29.40
C SER A 141 -0.75 5.48 -28.92
N SER A 142 -1.06 5.78 -27.66
CA SER A 142 -0.91 7.11 -27.07
C SER A 142 0.55 7.57 -26.98
N ILE A 143 1.47 6.63 -26.74
CA ILE A 143 2.90 6.91 -26.66
C ILE A 143 3.51 7.06 -28.05
N GLY A 144 3.10 6.25 -29.03
CA GLY A 144 3.47 6.37 -30.44
C GLY A 144 4.96 6.16 -30.75
N ARG A 145 5.76 5.64 -29.81
CA ARG A 145 7.20 5.47 -29.95
C ARG A 145 7.55 4.11 -30.53
N SER A 146 8.60 4.04 -31.38
CA SER A 146 9.06 2.78 -31.99
C SER A 146 9.70 1.82 -30.99
N ASP A 147 10.22 2.32 -29.86
CA ASP A 147 10.82 1.53 -28.77
C ASP A 147 9.81 1.20 -27.66
N VAL A 148 8.52 1.46 -27.89
CA VAL A 148 7.42 1.14 -26.98
C VAL A 148 6.36 0.39 -27.78
N LYS A 149 6.51 -0.94 -27.88
CA LYS A 149 5.66 -1.80 -28.69
C LYS A 149 5.22 -3.02 -27.91
N ARG A 150 3.99 -3.43 -28.13
CA ARG A 150 3.47 -4.69 -27.57
C ARG A 150 4.09 -5.88 -28.28
N ILE A 151 4.46 -6.89 -27.50
CA ILE A 151 4.92 -8.18 -28.03
C ILE A 151 3.67 -8.97 -28.48
N PRO A 152 3.61 -9.47 -29.71
CA PRO A 152 2.51 -10.30 -30.16
C PRO A 152 2.59 -11.69 -29.52
N PHE A 153 1.70 -12.00 -28.59
CA PHE A 153 1.59 -13.34 -28.00
C PHE A 153 0.64 -14.18 -28.82
N LEU A 154 1.17 -15.20 -29.49
CA LEU A 154 0.40 -16.03 -30.42
C LEU A 154 -0.36 -17.18 -29.74
N SER A 155 0.05 -17.57 -28.53
CA SER A 155 -0.51 -18.72 -27.83
C SER A 155 -1.87 -18.51 -27.18
N GLY A 156 -2.29 -17.27 -27.01
CA GLY A 156 -3.50 -16.92 -26.23
C GLY A 156 -3.39 -17.22 -24.72
N LYS A 157 -2.25 -17.72 -24.24
CA LYS A 157 -2.04 -18.08 -22.84
C LYS A 157 -1.48 -16.94 -21.98
N VAL A 158 -0.84 -15.98 -22.60
CA VAL A 158 -0.18 -14.85 -21.95
C VAL A 158 -0.75 -13.54 -22.49
N ARG A 159 -0.92 -12.58 -21.64
CA ARG A 159 -1.40 -11.24 -21.98
C ARG A 159 -0.52 -10.15 -21.36
N ASP A 160 -0.58 -8.99 -21.94
CA ASP A 160 -0.01 -7.77 -21.37
C ASP A 160 -0.89 -7.25 -20.24
N THR A 161 -0.26 -6.64 -19.24
CA THR A 161 -0.94 -5.88 -18.20
C THR A 161 -0.19 -4.58 -17.93
N ILE A 162 -0.89 -3.45 -17.94
CA ILE A 162 -0.29 -2.15 -17.64
C ILE A 162 -0.41 -1.86 -16.16
N SER A 163 0.68 -1.34 -15.59
CA SER A 163 0.68 -0.62 -14.33
C SER A 163 1.02 0.84 -14.60
N GLN A 164 0.29 1.76 -13.99
CA GLN A 164 0.64 3.16 -13.91
C GLN A 164 1.44 3.42 -12.64
N PHE A 165 2.31 4.40 -12.68
CA PHE A 165 3.11 4.76 -11.51
C PHE A 165 2.65 6.10 -10.99
N SER A 166 2.18 6.09 -9.75
CA SER A 166 2.05 7.32 -8.99
C SER A 166 3.42 7.99 -9.00
N PRO A 167 3.56 9.26 -9.43
CA PRO A 167 4.76 10.00 -9.12
C PRO A 167 5.00 9.81 -7.61
N PRO A 168 6.22 9.84 -7.06
CA PRO A 168 6.45 9.41 -5.68
C PRO A 168 5.62 10.25 -4.69
N VAL A 169 4.31 9.96 -4.67
CA VAL A 169 3.32 10.59 -3.82
C VAL A 169 3.54 10.04 -2.42
N ARG A 170 4.21 10.85 -1.61
CA ARG A 170 4.34 10.64 -0.18
C ARG A 170 3.15 11.31 0.49
N PHE A 171 2.12 10.55 0.85
CA PHE A 171 0.84 11.08 1.34
C PHE A 171 1.02 12.06 2.50
N GLY A 172 1.88 11.73 3.45
CA GLY A 172 2.18 12.61 4.57
C GLY A 172 2.78 13.96 4.19
N LYS A 173 3.53 14.04 3.08
CA LYS A 173 4.07 15.31 2.55
C LYS A 173 3.06 16.02 1.65
N LEU A 174 2.46 15.29 0.72
CA LEU A 174 1.57 15.87 -0.29
C LEU A 174 0.33 16.52 0.34
N TYR A 175 -0.30 15.83 1.28
CA TYR A 175 -1.56 16.27 1.89
C TYR A 175 -1.38 17.02 3.21
N ARG A 176 -0.14 17.26 3.68
CA ARG A 176 0.17 17.91 4.97
C ARG A 176 -0.50 19.27 5.12
N LYS A 177 -0.41 20.11 4.07
CA LYS A 177 -0.98 21.46 4.10
C LYS A 177 -2.51 21.44 4.19
N GLU A 178 -3.15 20.64 3.35
CA GLU A 178 -4.61 20.49 3.31
C GLU A 178 -5.14 19.97 4.66
N LEU A 179 -4.50 18.94 5.21
CA LEU A 179 -4.82 18.39 6.52
C LEU A 179 -4.62 19.38 7.67
N ALA A 180 -3.54 20.17 7.62
CA ALA A 180 -3.25 21.18 8.66
C ALA A 180 -4.28 22.31 8.66
N GLN A 181 -4.78 22.70 7.49
CA GLN A 181 -5.75 23.77 7.31
C GLN A 181 -7.20 23.34 7.60
N SER A 182 -7.47 22.04 7.65
CA SER A 182 -8.81 21.54 7.94
C SER A 182 -9.22 21.84 9.38
N GLN A 183 -10.42 22.40 9.55
CA GLN A 183 -11.03 22.60 10.86
C GLN A 183 -11.72 21.33 11.39
N ARG A 184 -11.84 20.29 10.56
CA ARG A 184 -12.50 19.01 10.87
C ARG A 184 -11.53 17.88 11.18
N ILE A 185 -10.22 18.10 11.00
CA ILE A 185 -9.22 17.06 11.18
C ILE A 185 -8.23 17.47 12.27
N ARG A 186 -8.09 16.62 13.28
CA ARG A 186 -7.04 16.67 14.29
C ARG A 186 -6.13 15.46 14.13
N ILE A 187 -4.83 15.65 14.08
CA ILE A 187 -3.84 14.60 13.88
C ILE A 187 -2.94 14.54 15.09
N PHE A 188 -2.99 13.43 15.79
CA PHE A 188 -2.19 13.15 16.97
C PHE A 188 -0.98 12.32 16.54
N LEU A 189 0.21 12.92 16.63
CA LEU A 189 1.49 12.27 16.32
C LEU A 189 2.11 11.70 17.61
N HIS A 190 2.97 10.68 17.45
CA HIS A 190 3.56 9.93 18.55
C HIS A 190 2.51 9.29 19.45
N ALA A 191 1.41 8.86 18.85
CA ALA A 191 0.20 8.37 19.48
C ALA A 191 0.03 6.87 19.18
N ASN A 192 0.63 6.02 20.02
CA ASN A 192 0.52 4.57 19.83
C ASN A 192 -0.80 4.08 20.44
N VAL A 193 -1.76 3.69 19.61
CA VAL A 193 -2.94 2.98 20.11
C VAL A 193 -2.50 1.60 20.57
N SER A 194 -2.60 1.38 21.87
CA SER A 194 -2.11 0.16 22.54
C SER A 194 -3.23 -0.84 22.81
N ASN A 195 -4.47 -0.37 22.97
CA ASN A 195 -5.61 -1.23 23.30
C ASN A 195 -6.92 -0.64 22.77
N ILE A 196 -7.81 -1.52 22.33
CA ILE A 196 -9.18 -1.21 21.95
C ILE A 196 -10.09 -1.77 23.05
N LEU A 197 -10.83 -0.88 23.71
CA LEU A 197 -11.69 -1.22 24.80
C LEU A 197 -13.15 -1.31 24.35
N THR A 198 -13.84 -2.36 24.78
CA THR A 198 -15.22 -2.63 24.41
C THR A 198 -16.12 -2.66 25.64
N ASP A 199 -17.41 -2.72 25.40
CA ASP A 199 -18.40 -3.17 26.41
C ASP A 199 -18.15 -4.64 26.76
N ARG A 200 -18.81 -5.13 27.84
CA ARG A 200 -18.61 -6.51 28.31
C ARG A 200 -18.95 -7.60 27.29
N PRO A 201 -20.02 -7.51 26.48
CA PRO A 201 -20.27 -8.50 25.45
C PRO A 201 -19.33 -8.37 24.22
N ALA A 202 -18.41 -7.39 24.22
CA ALA A 202 -17.54 -7.04 23.08
C ALA A 202 -18.31 -6.76 21.79
N SER A 203 -19.50 -6.18 21.93
CA SER A 203 -20.35 -5.82 20.79
C SER A 203 -20.07 -4.42 20.25
N LYS A 204 -19.50 -3.56 21.09
CA LYS A 204 -19.25 -2.16 20.76
C LYS A 204 -17.91 -1.69 21.33
N VAL A 205 -17.12 -1.04 20.48
CA VAL A 205 -15.93 -0.31 20.94
C VAL A 205 -16.38 0.93 21.69
N THR A 206 -15.91 1.09 22.92
CA THR A 206 -16.25 2.25 23.77
C THR A 206 -15.18 3.33 23.70
N LYS A 207 -13.91 2.93 23.69
CA LYS A 207 -12.77 3.85 23.59
C LYS A 207 -11.50 3.09 23.15
N VAL A 208 -10.48 3.84 22.79
CA VAL A 208 -9.12 3.31 22.62
C VAL A 208 -8.17 3.97 23.60
N GLN A 209 -7.17 3.21 24.03
CA GLN A 209 -6.07 3.69 24.85
C GLN A 209 -4.89 4.04 23.95
N VAL A 210 -4.33 5.20 24.14
CA VAL A 210 -3.15 5.71 23.43
C VAL A 210 -2.02 5.90 24.43
N LEU A 211 -0.87 5.35 24.09
CA LEU A 211 0.36 5.51 24.86
C LEU A 211 1.44 6.19 24.02
N THR A 212 2.26 6.98 24.66
CA THR A 212 3.46 7.56 24.06
C THR A 212 4.71 6.87 24.58
N LEU A 213 5.80 6.89 23.83
CA LEU A 213 7.07 6.30 24.27
C LEU A 213 7.70 6.99 25.50
N ASN A 214 7.26 8.22 25.81
CA ASN A 214 7.67 8.94 27.04
C ASN A 214 6.70 8.74 28.22
N GLY A 215 5.83 7.71 28.14
CA GLY A 215 4.99 7.28 29.26
C GLY A 215 3.68 8.05 29.44
N ARG A 216 3.28 8.92 28.51
CA ARG A 216 1.97 9.57 28.58
C ARG A 216 0.87 8.61 28.14
N SER A 217 -0.28 8.71 28.77
CA SER A 217 -1.48 7.93 28.45
C SER A 217 -2.67 8.85 28.27
N ILE A 218 -3.40 8.67 27.16
CA ILE A 218 -4.67 9.36 26.90
C ILE A 218 -5.73 8.35 26.46
N SER A 219 -7.00 8.70 26.63
CA SER A 219 -8.12 7.90 26.16
C SER A 219 -8.88 8.62 25.06
N VAL A 220 -9.39 7.87 24.08
CA VAL A 220 -10.15 8.43 22.96
C VAL A 220 -11.50 7.76 22.86
N SER A 221 -12.55 8.57 22.89
CA SER A 221 -13.94 8.16 22.67
C SER A 221 -14.42 8.63 21.29
N ALA A 222 -15.14 7.79 20.57
CA ALA A 222 -15.68 8.13 19.26
C ALA A 222 -16.98 7.36 18.98
N LYS A 223 -17.74 7.86 18.00
CA LYS A 223 -18.91 7.13 17.49
C LYS A 223 -18.51 5.99 16.58
N LEU A 224 -17.39 6.17 15.83
CA LEU A 224 -16.84 5.18 14.90
C LEU A 224 -15.32 5.10 15.07
N PHE A 225 -14.79 3.88 15.08
CA PHE A 225 -13.37 3.59 15.09
C PHE A 225 -12.97 2.87 13.82
N VAL A 226 -11.87 3.28 13.21
CA VAL A 226 -11.36 2.71 11.96
C VAL A 226 -9.90 2.29 12.13
N LEU A 227 -9.61 1.02 11.92
CA LEU A 227 -8.25 0.49 11.86
C LEU A 227 -7.66 0.74 10.47
N ALA A 228 -6.65 1.57 10.39
CA ALA A 228 -5.95 1.95 9.16
C ALA A 228 -4.42 1.78 9.29
N THR A 229 -3.97 0.84 10.14
CA THR A 229 -2.55 0.63 10.48
C THR A 229 -1.82 -0.34 9.53
N GLY A 230 -2.51 -0.87 8.54
CA GLY A 230 -2.02 -1.92 7.65
C GLY A 230 -2.28 -3.33 8.19
N GLY A 231 -2.22 -4.34 7.30
CA GLY A 231 -2.69 -5.70 7.60
C GLY A 231 -2.06 -6.32 8.83
N ILE A 232 -0.73 -6.23 8.98
CA ILE A 232 -0.01 -6.84 10.10
C ILE A 232 -0.37 -6.14 11.43
N GLU A 233 -0.32 -4.81 11.47
CA GLU A 233 -0.59 -4.05 12.69
C GLU A 233 -2.08 -4.06 13.09
N ASN A 234 -3.00 -4.12 12.13
CA ASN A 234 -4.42 -4.29 12.42
C ASN A 234 -4.66 -5.62 13.15
N ALA A 235 -4.08 -6.72 12.65
CA ALA A 235 -4.19 -8.03 13.28
C ALA A 235 -3.53 -8.04 14.67
N ARG A 236 -2.30 -7.50 14.79
CA ARG A 236 -1.60 -7.40 16.07
C ARG A 236 -2.41 -6.64 17.11
N LEU A 237 -2.97 -5.49 16.75
CA LEU A 237 -3.74 -4.65 17.68
C LEU A 237 -5.04 -5.34 18.12
N LEU A 238 -5.74 -6.03 17.21
CA LEU A 238 -6.93 -6.80 17.55
C LEU A 238 -6.60 -7.96 18.50
N LEU A 239 -5.53 -8.71 18.24
CA LEU A 239 -5.08 -9.80 19.10
C LEU A 239 -4.61 -9.31 20.48
N ALA A 240 -3.93 -8.17 20.52
CA ALA A 240 -3.48 -7.55 21.78
C ALA A 240 -4.62 -6.94 22.59
N SER A 241 -5.76 -6.63 21.95
CA SER A 241 -6.96 -6.08 22.61
C SER A 241 -7.84 -7.21 23.17
N ASN A 242 -7.35 -7.90 24.19
CA ASN A 242 -7.91 -9.17 24.70
C ASN A 242 -8.52 -9.08 26.09
N SER A 243 -8.78 -7.88 26.61
CA SER A 243 -9.30 -7.70 27.97
C SER A 243 -10.71 -8.26 28.19
N VAL A 244 -11.53 -8.34 27.15
CA VAL A 244 -12.91 -8.89 27.20
C VAL A 244 -12.99 -10.22 26.44
N GLN A 245 -12.30 -10.35 25.32
CA GLN A 245 -12.20 -11.56 24.52
C GLN A 245 -10.76 -12.08 24.59
N PRO A 246 -10.46 -13.12 25.40
CA PRO A 246 -9.09 -13.61 25.60
C PRO A 246 -8.36 -14.04 24.32
N ALA A 247 -9.09 -14.49 23.31
CA ALA A 247 -8.53 -14.84 21.99
C ALA A 247 -8.19 -13.62 21.10
N GLY A 248 -8.44 -12.42 21.59
CA GLY A 248 -8.35 -11.18 20.83
C GLY A 248 -9.69 -10.69 20.30
N LEU A 249 -9.80 -9.37 20.11
CA LEU A 249 -11.04 -8.74 19.70
C LEU A 249 -11.43 -9.17 18.28
N GLY A 250 -12.68 -9.66 18.15
CA GLY A 250 -13.20 -10.17 16.87
C GLY A 250 -12.63 -11.52 16.43
N ASN A 251 -11.84 -12.19 17.29
CA ASN A 251 -11.15 -13.45 16.96
C ASN A 251 -11.89 -14.71 17.45
N GLY A 252 -13.20 -14.63 17.65
CA GLY A 252 -13.98 -15.79 18.11
C GLY A 252 -13.95 -17.01 17.18
N ASN A 253 -13.63 -16.80 15.90
CA ASN A 253 -13.48 -17.87 14.90
C ASN A 253 -12.01 -18.15 14.53
N ASP A 254 -11.05 -17.65 15.31
CA ASP A 254 -9.60 -17.81 15.07
C ASP A 254 -9.14 -17.38 13.64
N LEU A 255 -9.69 -16.27 13.15
CA LEU A 255 -9.37 -15.76 11.80
C LEU A 255 -8.43 -14.53 11.80
N VAL A 256 -8.33 -13.81 12.92
CA VAL A 256 -7.50 -12.63 13.02
C VAL A 256 -6.01 -13.00 12.94
N GLY A 257 -5.31 -12.44 11.97
CA GLY A 257 -3.90 -12.76 11.69
C GLY A 257 -3.68 -14.02 10.85
N ARG A 258 -4.76 -14.73 10.48
CA ARG A 258 -4.69 -15.86 9.56
C ARG A 258 -4.70 -15.39 8.10
N TYR A 259 -4.31 -16.31 7.21
CA TYR A 259 -4.33 -16.08 5.76
C TYR A 259 -3.52 -14.87 5.30
N PHE A 260 -2.42 -14.60 6.00
CA PHE A 260 -1.46 -13.59 5.54
C PHE A 260 -0.98 -13.94 4.14
N MET A 261 -1.08 -12.98 3.22
CA MET A 261 -0.66 -13.15 1.83
C MET A 261 0.35 -12.07 1.47
N ASP A 262 1.41 -12.51 0.81
CA ASP A 262 2.36 -11.63 0.12
C ASP A 262 2.70 -12.25 -1.23
N HIS A 263 3.34 -11.50 -2.11
CA HIS A 263 3.74 -11.99 -3.41
C HIS A 263 5.25 -12.32 -3.39
N PRO A 264 5.60 -13.62 -3.42
CA PRO A 264 6.99 -14.01 -3.51
C PRO A 264 7.59 -13.50 -4.82
N ARG A 265 8.83 -13.01 -4.75
CA ARG A 265 9.57 -12.54 -5.92
C ARG A 265 10.69 -13.51 -6.20
N LEU A 266 10.69 -14.05 -7.43
CA LEU A 266 11.69 -15.00 -7.89
C LEU A 266 12.31 -14.50 -9.20
N GLN A 267 13.61 -14.63 -9.32
CA GLN A 267 14.27 -14.51 -10.61
C GLN A 267 14.23 -15.88 -11.28
N SER A 268 13.32 -16.01 -12.24
CA SER A 268 13.04 -17.34 -12.86
C SER A 268 13.99 -17.68 -14.02
N GLY A 269 14.69 -16.68 -14.58
CA GLY A 269 15.57 -16.92 -15.71
C GLY A 269 16.01 -15.66 -16.44
N SER A 270 16.66 -15.86 -17.58
CA SER A 270 17.10 -14.78 -18.48
C SER A 270 16.55 -15.02 -19.88
N ILE A 271 16.11 -13.95 -20.53
CA ILE A 271 15.61 -13.98 -21.91
C ILE A 271 16.49 -13.06 -22.76
N ARG A 272 16.90 -13.54 -23.89
CA ARG A 272 17.57 -12.72 -24.92
C ARG A 272 16.59 -12.41 -26.03
N PHE A 273 16.18 -11.17 -26.12
CA PHE A 273 15.36 -10.72 -27.24
C PHE A 273 16.19 -10.64 -28.54
N ASN A 274 15.54 -10.96 -29.66
CA ASN A 274 16.14 -10.73 -30.97
C ASN A 274 16.32 -9.21 -31.23
N LYS A 275 17.05 -8.85 -32.29
CA LYS A 275 17.38 -7.45 -32.63
C LYS A 275 16.14 -6.54 -32.71
N LYS A 276 14.99 -7.06 -33.14
CA LYS A 276 13.74 -6.29 -33.26
C LYS A 276 13.20 -5.84 -31.91
N TRP A 277 13.31 -6.68 -30.88
CA TRP A 277 12.71 -6.45 -29.54
C TRP A 277 13.72 -6.04 -28.48
N SER A 278 15.02 -6.09 -28.79
CA SER A 278 16.10 -5.82 -27.82
C SER A 278 16.12 -4.41 -27.26
N ARG A 279 15.39 -3.46 -27.85
CA ARG A 279 15.29 -2.06 -27.41
C ARG A 279 13.89 -1.70 -26.91
N ASN A 280 13.02 -2.68 -26.73
CA ASN A 280 11.65 -2.42 -26.28
C ASN A 280 11.62 -2.06 -24.81
N LYS A 281 11.20 -0.83 -24.51
CA LYS A 281 11.19 -0.26 -23.17
C LYS A 281 9.88 -0.51 -22.42
N LEU A 282 8.83 -0.94 -23.12
CA LEU A 282 7.50 -1.11 -22.50
C LEU A 282 7.53 -2.15 -21.36
N TYR A 283 8.34 -3.19 -21.50
CA TYR A 283 8.42 -4.29 -20.53
C TYR A 283 9.63 -4.21 -19.59
N ASP A 284 10.53 -3.25 -19.79
CA ASP A 284 11.74 -3.16 -18.99
C ASP A 284 11.54 -2.22 -17.81
N ILE A 285 11.44 -2.81 -16.62
CA ILE A 285 11.22 -2.06 -15.37
C ILE A 285 12.34 -1.08 -15.04
N LYS A 286 13.59 -1.29 -15.51
CA LYS A 286 14.69 -0.35 -15.26
C LYS A 286 14.43 1.02 -15.90
N TYR A 287 13.79 1.06 -17.05
CA TYR A 287 13.46 2.34 -17.69
C TYR A 287 12.43 3.15 -16.92
N HIS A 288 11.61 2.50 -16.10
CA HIS A 288 10.69 3.22 -15.22
C HIS A 288 11.41 4.10 -14.20
N TYR A 289 12.52 3.62 -13.65
CA TYR A 289 13.31 4.34 -12.63
C TYR A 289 14.37 5.27 -13.21
N MET A 290 14.46 5.39 -14.55
CA MET A 290 15.37 6.28 -15.26
C MET A 290 14.60 7.47 -15.87
N ASN A 291 15.31 8.56 -16.18
CA ASN A 291 14.75 9.74 -16.87
C ASN A 291 14.16 9.40 -18.26
N SER A 292 14.44 8.21 -18.80
CA SER A 292 13.92 7.69 -20.06
C SER A 292 12.65 6.85 -19.91
N ALA A 293 11.97 6.94 -18.78
CA ALA A 293 10.76 6.18 -18.50
C ALA A 293 9.71 6.34 -19.61
N VAL A 294 8.95 5.28 -19.81
CA VAL A 294 7.81 5.29 -20.73
C VAL A 294 6.68 6.06 -20.08
N ALA A 295 6.35 7.23 -20.66
CA ALA A 295 5.39 8.16 -20.07
C ALA A 295 4.43 8.71 -21.11
N ALA A 296 3.19 8.91 -20.70
CA ALA A 296 2.19 9.71 -21.40
C ALA A 296 1.20 10.28 -20.36
N PHE A 297 0.54 11.39 -20.72
CA PHE A 297 -0.44 12.07 -19.85
C PHE A 297 0.11 12.43 -18.46
N GLY A 298 1.40 12.69 -18.33
CA GLY A 298 2.04 13.04 -17.07
C GLY A 298 2.26 11.87 -16.12
N THR A 299 2.01 10.63 -16.53
CA THR A 299 2.26 9.42 -15.73
C THR A 299 3.22 8.47 -16.43
N HIS A 300 3.98 7.73 -15.66
CA HIS A 300 4.82 6.64 -16.15
C HIS A 300 4.03 5.34 -16.18
N ILE A 301 4.35 4.48 -17.13
CA ILE A 301 3.77 3.13 -17.23
C ILE A 301 4.84 2.06 -17.42
N ALA A 302 4.52 0.85 -17.03
CA ALA A 302 5.25 -0.34 -17.44
C ALA A 302 4.26 -1.48 -17.74
N SER A 303 4.58 -2.30 -18.74
CA SER A 303 3.86 -3.52 -19.01
C SER A 303 4.49 -4.69 -18.27
N GLN A 304 3.65 -5.57 -17.80
CA GLN A 304 3.99 -6.85 -17.21
C GLN A 304 3.28 -7.93 -18.01
N LEU A 305 3.76 -9.15 -17.92
CA LEU A 305 3.08 -10.31 -18.48
C LEU A 305 2.30 -11.01 -17.37
N SER A 306 1.13 -11.48 -17.70
CA SER A 306 0.33 -12.36 -16.84
C SER A 306 -0.30 -13.48 -17.67
N LEU A 307 -0.68 -14.55 -16.99
CA LEU A 307 -1.50 -15.58 -17.60
C LEU A 307 -2.90 -15.02 -17.88
N THR A 308 -3.56 -15.56 -18.88
CA THR A 308 -4.96 -15.22 -19.15
C THR A 308 -5.88 -15.88 -18.10
N PRO A 309 -7.09 -15.34 -17.87
CA PRO A 309 -8.03 -15.91 -16.91
C PRO A 309 -8.38 -17.38 -17.22
N GLU A 310 -8.46 -17.71 -18.49
CA GLU A 310 -8.75 -19.07 -18.97
C GLU A 310 -7.68 -20.05 -18.49
N VAL A 311 -6.39 -19.70 -18.66
CA VAL A 311 -5.28 -20.53 -18.19
C VAL A 311 -5.25 -20.62 -16.66
N LEU A 312 -5.49 -19.52 -15.96
CA LEU A 312 -5.55 -19.53 -14.49
C LEU A 312 -6.63 -20.49 -13.98
N LYS A 313 -7.78 -20.54 -14.67
CA LYS A 313 -8.91 -21.42 -14.34
C LYS A 313 -8.62 -22.88 -14.72
N GLU A 314 -8.15 -23.12 -15.93
CA GLU A 314 -7.84 -24.46 -16.44
C GLU A 314 -6.77 -25.16 -15.62
N GLU A 315 -5.68 -24.44 -15.34
CA GLU A 315 -4.53 -24.97 -14.60
C GLU A 315 -4.64 -24.78 -13.08
N ARG A 316 -5.75 -24.21 -12.58
CA ARG A 316 -6.02 -23.94 -11.14
C ARG A 316 -4.89 -23.16 -10.46
N LEU A 317 -4.39 -22.12 -11.12
CA LEU A 317 -3.26 -21.31 -10.67
C LEU A 317 -3.69 -20.05 -9.92
N LEU A 318 -2.76 -19.53 -9.11
CA LEU A 318 -2.87 -18.20 -8.53
C LEU A 318 -2.45 -17.14 -9.55
N ASN A 319 -2.90 -15.90 -9.34
CA ASN A 319 -2.45 -14.77 -10.14
C ASN A 319 -0.93 -14.64 -10.07
N SER A 320 -0.32 -14.48 -11.23
CA SER A 320 1.12 -14.27 -11.34
C SER A 320 1.43 -13.16 -12.33
N ARG A 321 2.56 -12.49 -12.13
CA ARG A 321 3.06 -11.47 -13.05
C ARG A 321 4.55 -11.60 -13.25
N VAL A 322 4.97 -11.38 -14.47
CA VAL A 322 6.37 -11.38 -14.87
C VAL A 322 6.72 -10.00 -15.40
N TRP A 323 7.82 -9.45 -14.95
CA TRP A 323 8.43 -8.26 -15.53
C TRP A 323 9.87 -8.56 -15.93
N PHE A 324 10.38 -7.79 -16.85
CA PHE A 324 11.76 -7.88 -17.26
C PHE A 324 12.58 -6.76 -16.67
N SER A 325 13.86 -7.03 -16.49
CA SER A 325 14.85 -6.04 -16.09
C SER A 325 16.11 -6.26 -16.92
N SER A 326 16.50 -5.27 -17.69
CA SER A 326 17.72 -5.35 -18.51
C SER A 326 18.93 -5.64 -17.64
N ILE A 327 19.76 -6.56 -18.13
CA ILE A 327 21.10 -6.81 -17.61
C ILE A 327 22.08 -6.21 -18.61
N PHE A 328 22.82 -5.21 -18.21
CA PHE A 328 23.84 -4.61 -19.07
C PHE A 328 25.17 -5.34 -18.91
N PRO A 329 25.89 -5.62 -20.01
CA PRO A 329 27.25 -6.17 -19.94
C PRO A 329 28.13 -5.30 -19.02
N GLY A 330 28.78 -5.92 -18.05
CA GLY A 330 29.64 -5.19 -17.10
C GLY A 330 28.95 -4.52 -15.92
N GLU A 331 27.62 -4.68 -15.73
CA GLU A 331 26.88 -4.10 -14.59
C GLU A 331 27.47 -4.49 -13.22
N GLY A 332 28.08 -5.66 -13.10
CA GLY A 332 28.81 -6.10 -11.91
C GLY A 332 30.29 -5.71 -11.89
N SER A 333 30.84 -5.05 -12.93
CA SER A 333 32.23 -4.65 -12.97
C SER A 333 32.55 -3.50 -12.02
N GLN A 334 33.78 -3.44 -11.51
CA GLN A 334 34.22 -2.34 -10.65
C GLN A 334 34.06 -0.96 -11.33
N GLY A 335 34.26 -0.90 -12.66
CA GLY A 335 34.06 0.33 -13.42
C GLY A 335 32.61 0.78 -13.48
N ALA A 336 31.65 -0.14 -13.67
CA ALA A 336 30.24 0.19 -13.65
C ALA A 336 29.77 0.63 -12.26
N GLN A 337 30.26 0.00 -11.19
CA GLN A 337 30.00 0.39 -9.82
C GLN A 337 30.57 1.79 -9.49
N ALA A 338 31.78 2.11 -9.97
CA ALA A 338 32.37 3.43 -9.83
C ALA A 338 31.57 4.51 -10.54
N LEU A 339 31.15 4.26 -11.79
CA LEU A 339 30.27 5.15 -12.54
C LEU A 339 28.92 5.38 -11.86
N PHE A 340 28.34 4.35 -11.25
CA PHE A 340 27.09 4.46 -10.49
C PHE A 340 27.27 5.33 -9.24
N ARG A 341 28.38 5.16 -8.50
CA ARG A 341 28.72 5.98 -7.33
C ARG A 341 28.97 7.46 -7.71
N CYS A 342 29.66 7.71 -8.81
CA CYS A 342 29.83 9.07 -9.32
C CYS A 342 28.51 9.74 -9.68
N LYS A 343 27.58 8.99 -10.26
CA LYS A 343 26.24 9.50 -10.59
C LYS A 343 25.36 9.79 -9.38
N GLN A 344 25.60 9.13 -8.25
CA GLN A 344 24.87 9.39 -7.00
C GLN A 344 25.46 10.59 -6.23
N ALA A 345 26.71 10.97 -6.53
CA ALA A 345 27.41 12.06 -5.87
C ALA A 345 27.24 13.42 -6.60
N LEU A 346 26.69 13.42 -7.80
CA LEU A 346 26.28 14.59 -8.59
C LEU A 346 24.76 14.84 -8.47
#